data_afbd2bdc17d2cc5f35a3e00bb11a1564
#
_entry.id   afbd2bdc17d2cc5f35a3e00bb11a1564
#
_cell.length_a   1.000
_cell.length_b   1.000
_cell.length_c   1.000
_cell.angle_alpha   90.00
_cell.angle_beta   90.00
_cell.angle_gamma   90.00
#
_symmetry.space_group_name_H-M   'P 1'
#
loop_
_entity.id
_entity.type
_entity.pdbx_description
1 polymer ?
#
loop_
_entity_poly.entity_id
_entity_poly.type
_entity_poly.pdbx_seq_one_letter_code
_entity_poly.pdbx_strand_id
1 'polypeptide(L)'
;MTEPRPSIERLRAIMARLRDPVTGCEWDSVQTFASIAPYTIEEAYEVADACERGDMADLKDELGDLLLQVVFHARMAQEAGAFDFDDVTAGIGDKMERRHPHIFGDHPDGGHHLWEEVKAQERAAKGHASALDGVALGLPALTRAEKIQKRAARIGFDWPDASGPRAKIDEELAEAEAADTPDERAAEIGDLLFAVTNYARHHQVDPEQALRAATARFEQRFRLVEQSADRPLKDMEIEEMEALWQRAKAELAGE
;
A
#
# COMPACT_ATOMS: atom_id res chain seq x y z
N MET A 1 -29.49 5.30 31.65
CA MET A 1 -29.20 4.02 30.96
C MET A 1 -28.36 4.41 29.76
N THR A 2 -27.07 4.13 29.80
CA THR A 2 -26.17 4.32 28.65
C THR A 2 -26.60 3.33 27.56
N GLU A 3 -26.93 3.84 26.36
CA GLU A 3 -27.15 2.96 25.22
C GLU A 3 -25.94 2.02 25.04
N PRO A 4 -26.19 0.74 24.74
CA PRO A 4 -25.09 -0.19 24.51
C PRO A 4 -24.25 0.32 23.33
N ARG A 5 -22.96 0.56 23.56
CA ARG A 5 -22.03 0.93 22.48
C ARG A 5 -22.13 -0.11 21.37
N PRO A 6 -22.17 0.31 20.11
CA PRO A 6 -22.12 -0.63 18.99
C PRO A 6 -20.89 -1.53 19.16
N SER A 7 -21.10 -2.84 19.18
CA SER A 7 -20.04 -3.83 19.35
C SER A 7 -19.75 -4.48 18.00
N ILE A 8 -18.60 -5.12 17.88
CA ILE A 8 -18.25 -5.95 16.72
C ILE A 8 -19.30 -7.04 16.47
N GLU A 9 -19.94 -7.54 17.52
CA GLU A 9 -21.02 -8.54 17.44
C GLU A 9 -22.23 -8.05 16.66
N ARG A 10 -22.55 -6.75 16.77
CA ARG A 10 -23.60 -6.15 15.95
C ARG A 10 -23.23 -6.16 14.46
N LEU A 11 -22.00 -5.83 14.10
CA LEU A 11 -21.55 -5.83 12.71
C LEU A 11 -21.54 -7.25 12.15
N ARG A 12 -21.06 -8.24 12.92
CA ARG A 12 -21.13 -9.67 12.56
C ARG A 12 -22.58 -10.14 12.33
N ALA A 13 -23.50 -9.75 13.19
CA ALA A 13 -24.91 -10.09 13.05
C ALA A 13 -25.55 -9.44 11.81
N ILE A 14 -25.20 -8.18 11.52
CA ILE A 14 -25.63 -7.49 10.29
C ILE A 14 -25.13 -8.24 9.06
N MET A 15 -23.85 -8.57 8.99
CA MET A 15 -23.27 -9.31 7.86
C MET A 15 -23.90 -10.69 7.69
N ALA A 16 -24.12 -11.42 8.79
CA ALA A 16 -24.83 -12.71 8.74
C ALA A 16 -26.26 -12.56 8.18
N ARG A 17 -26.92 -11.45 8.50
CA ARG A 17 -28.26 -11.17 8.00
C ARG A 17 -28.26 -10.77 6.52
N LEU A 18 -27.32 -9.95 6.10
CA LEU A 18 -27.16 -9.54 4.70
C LEU A 18 -26.86 -10.74 3.80
N ARG A 19 -26.09 -11.69 4.27
CA ARG A 19 -25.73 -12.91 3.52
C ARG A 19 -26.68 -14.09 3.72
N ASP A 20 -27.80 -13.92 4.41
CA ASP A 20 -28.79 -14.99 4.51
C ASP A 20 -29.31 -15.36 3.11
N PRO A 21 -29.26 -16.64 2.69
CA PRO A 21 -29.56 -17.04 1.31
C PRO A 21 -31.05 -16.91 0.95
N VAL A 22 -31.94 -16.76 1.93
CA VAL A 22 -33.41 -16.71 1.71
C VAL A 22 -33.95 -15.29 1.91
N THR A 23 -33.42 -14.58 2.90
CA THR A 23 -33.98 -13.31 3.37
C THR A 23 -32.96 -12.18 3.39
N GLY A 24 -31.76 -12.42 2.91
CA GLY A 24 -30.66 -11.45 2.88
C GLY A 24 -30.74 -10.49 1.70
N CYS A 25 -29.69 -9.74 1.51
CA CYS A 25 -29.53 -8.84 0.39
C CYS A 25 -29.12 -9.62 -0.87
N GLU A 26 -29.79 -9.36 -1.99
CA GLU A 26 -29.52 -10.03 -3.27
C GLU A 26 -28.06 -9.81 -3.74
N TRP A 27 -27.48 -8.65 -3.45
CA TRP A 27 -26.10 -8.36 -3.81
C TRP A 27 -25.11 -9.03 -2.87
N ASP A 28 -25.28 -8.88 -1.54
CA ASP A 28 -24.33 -9.42 -0.56
C ASP A 28 -24.28 -10.95 -0.56
N SER A 29 -25.42 -11.62 -0.74
CA SER A 29 -25.55 -13.07 -0.65
C SER A 29 -24.80 -13.84 -1.74
N VAL A 30 -24.58 -13.21 -2.92
CA VAL A 30 -23.93 -13.85 -4.08
C VAL A 30 -22.43 -13.55 -4.19
N GLN A 31 -21.89 -12.66 -3.34
CA GLN A 31 -20.49 -12.28 -3.40
C GLN A 31 -19.55 -13.44 -3.03
N THR A 32 -18.38 -13.43 -3.64
CA THR A 32 -17.29 -14.37 -3.44
C THR A 32 -16.04 -13.65 -2.93
N PHE A 33 -15.03 -14.39 -2.45
CA PHE A 33 -13.73 -13.81 -2.08
C PHE A 33 -13.13 -12.97 -3.20
N ALA A 34 -13.22 -13.45 -4.44
CA ALA A 34 -12.66 -12.77 -5.60
C ALA A 34 -13.42 -11.48 -5.95
N SER A 35 -14.76 -11.46 -5.79
CA SER A 35 -15.57 -10.27 -6.10
C SER A 35 -15.42 -9.17 -5.03
N ILE A 36 -15.11 -9.53 -3.79
CA ILE A 36 -14.92 -8.58 -2.67
C ILE A 36 -13.47 -8.10 -2.55
N ALA A 37 -12.47 -8.87 -3.02
CA ALA A 37 -11.06 -8.49 -2.91
C ALA A 37 -10.73 -7.09 -3.49
N PRO A 38 -11.30 -6.62 -4.63
CA PRO A 38 -11.08 -5.26 -5.11
C PRO A 38 -11.50 -4.18 -4.11
N TYR A 39 -12.66 -4.32 -3.48
CA TYR A 39 -13.16 -3.38 -2.46
C TYR A 39 -12.24 -3.34 -1.24
N THR A 40 -11.72 -4.49 -0.78
CA THR A 40 -10.74 -4.51 0.32
C THR A 40 -9.49 -3.68 0.01
N ILE A 41 -9.08 -3.63 -1.25
CA ILE A 41 -7.93 -2.81 -1.70
C ILE A 41 -8.33 -1.33 -1.75
N GLU A 42 -9.52 -1.03 -2.26
CA GLU A 42 -10.09 0.32 -2.34
C GLU A 42 -10.15 0.95 -0.95
N GLU A 43 -10.82 0.31 0.02
CA GLU A 43 -10.93 0.79 1.40
C GLU A 43 -9.56 1.00 2.07
N ALA A 44 -8.58 0.13 1.77
CA ALA A 44 -7.23 0.31 2.30
C ALA A 44 -6.53 1.56 1.73
N TYR A 45 -6.84 1.95 0.50
CA TYR A 45 -6.34 3.19 -0.10
C TYR A 45 -7.07 4.42 0.43
N GLU A 46 -8.37 4.34 0.69
CA GLU A 46 -9.18 5.41 1.26
C GLU A 46 -8.74 5.71 2.71
N VAL A 47 -8.47 4.67 3.51
CA VAL A 47 -7.80 4.82 4.82
C VAL A 47 -6.44 5.55 4.67
N ALA A 48 -5.63 5.19 3.68
CA ALA A 48 -4.32 5.82 3.48
C ALA A 48 -4.47 7.29 3.08
N ASP A 49 -5.41 7.61 2.20
CA ASP A 49 -5.71 8.98 1.75
C ASP A 49 -6.21 9.86 2.92
N ALA A 50 -7.16 9.36 3.72
CA ALA A 50 -7.64 10.05 4.91
C ALA A 50 -6.51 10.33 5.91
N CYS A 51 -5.56 9.40 6.08
CA CYS A 51 -4.36 9.59 6.89
C CYS A 51 -3.46 10.71 6.32
N GLU A 52 -3.21 10.73 5.01
CA GLU A 52 -2.38 11.75 4.35
C GLU A 52 -2.99 13.15 4.47
N ARG A 53 -4.31 13.26 4.37
CA ARG A 53 -5.05 14.53 4.55
C ARG A 53 -5.17 14.94 6.01
N GLY A 54 -4.93 14.05 6.96
CA GLY A 54 -5.15 14.29 8.38
C GLY A 54 -6.63 14.44 8.76
N ASP A 55 -7.54 13.92 7.93
CA ASP A 55 -8.98 13.98 8.15
C ASP A 55 -9.44 12.85 9.08
N MET A 56 -9.55 13.15 10.36
CA MET A 56 -9.93 12.17 11.39
C MET A 56 -11.39 11.70 11.30
N ALA A 57 -12.26 12.50 10.69
CA ALA A 57 -13.67 12.11 10.51
C ALA A 57 -13.78 11.08 9.38
N ASP A 58 -13.14 11.35 8.26
CA ASP A 58 -13.04 10.47 7.12
C ASP A 58 -12.29 9.19 7.49
N LEU A 59 -11.12 9.30 8.13
CA LEU A 59 -10.37 8.14 8.62
C LEU A 59 -11.20 7.18 9.47
N LYS A 60 -12.12 7.71 10.28
CA LYS A 60 -13.01 6.86 11.09
C LYS A 60 -14.01 6.10 10.22
N ASP A 61 -14.53 6.73 9.17
CA ASP A 61 -15.49 6.11 8.27
C ASP A 61 -14.79 5.04 7.42
N GLU A 62 -13.64 5.34 6.83
CA GLU A 62 -12.86 4.40 6.03
C GLU A 62 -12.32 3.20 6.83
N LEU A 63 -11.95 3.41 8.10
CA LEU A 63 -11.63 2.29 9.01
C LEU A 63 -12.85 1.40 9.28
N GLY A 64 -14.06 1.96 9.26
CA GLY A 64 -15.32 1.21 9.36
C GLY A 64 -15.54 0.33 8.14
N ASP A 65 -15.32 0.86 6.95
CA ASP A 65 -15.49 0.17 5.68
C ASP A 65 -14.42 -0.91 5.48
N LEU A 66 -13.16 -0.63 5.82
CA LEU A 66 -12.10 -1.65 5.85
C LEU A 66 -12.43 -2.78 6.86
N LEU A 67 -12.96 -2.45 8.05
CA LEU A 67 -13.40 -3.46 9.02
C LEU A 67 -14.58 -4.28 8.47
N LEU A 68 -15.50 -3.67 7.73
CA LEU A 68 -16.59 -4.37 7.04
C LEU A 68 -16.04 -5.42 6.08
N GLN A 69 -14.99 -5.10 5.28
CA GLN A 69 -14.35 -6.07 4.38
C GLN A 69 -13.79 -7.27 5.16
N VAL A 70 -13.16 -7.05 6.31
CA VAL A 70 -12.66 -8.14 7.17
C VAL A 70 -13.80 -9.04 7.65
N VAL A 71 -14.89 -8.45 8.14
CA VAL A 71 -16.06 -9.20 8.61
C VAL A 71 -16.74 -9.95 7.46
N PHE A 72 -16.81 -9.34 6.26
CA PHE A 72 -17.38 -9.96 5.07
C PHE A 72 -16.61 -11.22 4.67
N HIS A 73 -15.28 -11.11 4.53
CA HIS A 73 -14.42 -12.26 4.23
C HIS A 73 -14.51 -13.36 5.28
N ALA A 74 -14.48 -12.99 6.57
CA ALA A 74 -14.61 -13.95 7.67
C ALA A 74 -15.97 -14.67 7.64
N ARG A 75 -17.06 -13.96 7.29
CA ARG A 75 -18.38 -14.56 7.13
C ARG A 75 -18.44 -15.55 5.97
N MET A 76 -17.87 -15.21 4.81
CA MET A 76 -17.79 -16.14 3.68
C MET A 76 -16.96 -17.38 4.04
N ALA A 77 -15.87 -17.22 4.79
CA ALA A 77 -15.04 -18.33 5.25
C ALA A 77 -15.80 -19.23 6.22
N GLN A 78 -16.59 -18.68 7.13
CA GLN A 78 -17.46 -19.41 8.03
C GLN A 78 -18.52 -20.22 7.28
N GLU A 79 -19.13 -19.63 6.25
CA GLU A 79 -20.10 -20.33 5.37
C GLU A 79 -19.45 -21.51 4.62
N ALA A 80 -18.18 -21.36 4.25
CA ALA A 80 -17.39 -22.41 3.61
C ALA A 80 -16.82 -23.44 4.61
N GLY A 81 -17.03 -23.26 5.92
CA GLY A 81 -16.51 -24.16 6.97
C GLY A 81 -14.99 -24.12 7.13
N ALA A 82 -14.34 -23.01 6.74
CA ALA A 82 -12.88 -22.89 6.76
C ALA A 82 -12.37 -22.24 8.08
N PHE A 83 -12.84 -21.08 8.43
CA PHE A 83 -12.55 -20.33 9.66
C PHE A 83 -13.62 -19.25 9.86
N ASP A 84 -13.65 -18.62 11.03
CA ASP A 84 -14.56 -17.52 11.32
C ASP A 84 -13.82 -16.24 11.78
N PHE A 85 -14.57 -15.23 12.19
CA PHE A 85 -14.02 -13.94 12.65
C PHE A 85 -13.21 -14.10 13.95
N ASP A 86 -13.62 -15.01 14.84
CA ASP A 86 -12.91 -15.24 16.10
C ASP A 86 -11.54 -15.89 15.83
N ASP A 87 -11.45 -16.80 14.86
CA ASP A 87 -10.18 -17.36 14.40
C ASP A 87 -9.24 -16.27 13.82
N VAL A 88 -9.79 -15.31 13.07
CA VAL A 88 -9.00 -14.18 12.53
C VAL A 88 -8.45 -13.33 13.67
N THR A 89 -9.28 -12.99 14.65
CA THR A 89 -8.86 -12.14 15.79
C THR A 89 -7.88 -12.86 16.71
N ALA A 90 -8.12 -14.12 17.02
CA ALA A 90 -7.20 -14.95 17.79
C ALA A 90 -5.85 -15.07 17.07
N GLY A 91 -5.87 -15.40 15.78
CA GLY A 91 -4.64 -15.58 14.99
C GLY A 91 -3.78 -14.31 14.90
N ILE A 92 -4.38 -13.12 14.82
CA ILE A 92 -3.61 -11.86 14.84
C ILE A 92 -3.13 -11.52 16.25
N GLY A 93 -3.91 -11.78 17.29
CA GLY A 93 -3.51 -11.63 18.68
C GLY A 93 -2.28 -12.46 19.00
N ASP A 94 -2.34 -13.77 18.80
CA ASP A 94 -1.23 -14.70 19.00
C ASP A 94 0.03 -14.28 18.22
N LYS A 95 -0.16 -13.79 17.00
CA LYS A 95 0.94 -13.30 16.17
C LYS A 95 1.58 -12.04 16.77
N MET A 96 0.79 -11.10 17.29
CA MET A 96 1.32 -9.87 17.90
C MET A 96 2.07 -10.18 19.18
N GLU A 97 1.54 -11.02 20.06
CA GLU A 97 2.23 -11.47 21.28
C GLU A 97 3.55 -12.16 20.95
N ARG A 98 3.55 -13.11 20.03
CA ARG A 98 4.77 -13.82 19.59
C ARG A 98 5.83 -12.89 18.98
N ARG A 99 5.42 -11.84 18.28
CA ARG A 99 6.34 -10.89 17.65
C ARG A 99 6.86 -9.80 18.56
N HIS A 100 6.27 -9.65 19.75
CA HIS A 100 6.67 -8.66 20.74
C HIS A 100 7.01 -9.31 22.09
N PRO A 101 7.97 -10.27 22.12
CA PRO A 101 8.32 -10.96 23.34
C PRO A 101 8.94 -10.05 24.41
N HIS A 102 9.38 -8.85 24.03
CA HIS A 102 9.84 -7.82 24.94
C HIS A 102 8.71 -7.07 25.66
N ILE A 103 7.45 -7.23 25.19
CA ILE A 103 6.26 -6.65 25.82
C ILE A 103 5.44 -7.73 26.51
N PHE A 104 5.26 -8.89 25.89
CA PHE A 104 4.36 -9.97 26.33
C PHE A 104 5.10 -11.19 26.89
N GLY A 105 6.44 -11.20 26.89
CA GLY A 105 7.28 -12.29 27.39
C GLY A 105 8.44 -11.78 28.25
N ASP A 106 9.38 -12.67 28.55
CA ASP A 106 10.53 -12.43 29.45
C ASP A 106 11.80 -11.97 28.69
N HIS A 107 11.71 -11.52 27.44
CA HIS A 107 12.88 -11.11 26.65
C HIS A 107 13.26 -9.67 26.99
N PRO A 108 14.50 -9.42 27.54
CA PRO A 108 14.89 -8.09 28.00
C PRO A 108 15.17 -7.10 26.85
N ASP A 109 15.48 -7.62 25.65
CA ASP A 109 15.85 -6.82 24.49
C ASP A 109 14.74 -6.81 23.46
N GLY A 110 14.18 -5.60 23.20
CA GLY A 110 13.23 -5.35 22.13
C GLY A 110 13.86 -4.55 21.00
N GLY A 111 13.42 -4.76 19.78
CA GLY A 111 13.84 -3.95 18.64
C GLY A 111 13.37 -4.52 17.31
N HIS A 112 13.51 -3.70 16.28
CA HIS A 112 13.16 -4.06 14.90
C HIS A 112 13.87 -5.34 14.42
N HIS A 113 15.06 -5.61 14.93
CA HIS A 113 15.85 -6.81 14.61
C HIS A 113 15.15 -8.10 15.04
N LEU A 114 14.69 -8.16 16.30
CA LEU A 114 13.97 -9.34 16.83
C LEU A 114 12.68 -9.63 16.06
N TRP A 115 11.95 -8.60 15.71
CA TRP A 115 10.71 -8.72 14.91
C TRP A 115 10.97 -9.32 13.52
N GLU A 116 12.09 -8.95 12.88
CA GLU A 116 12.47 -9.49 11.58
C GLU A 116 12.96 -10.94 11.67
N GLU A 117 13.66 -11.30 12.75
CA GLU A 117 14.06 -12.70 13.01
C GLU A 117 12.85 -13.60 13.19
N VAL A 118 11.88 -13.18 14.00
CA VAL A 118 10.63 -13.94 14.19
C VAL A 118 9.88 -14.11 12.88
N LYS A 119 9.81 -13.06 12.04
CA LYS A 119 9.23 -13.18 10.70
C LYS A 119 9.99 -14.15 9.80
N ALA A 120 11.32 -14.19 9.89
CA ALA A 120 12.12 -15.13 9.11
C ALA A 120 11.84 -16.58 9.55
N GLN A 121 11.74 -16.84 10.84
CA GLN A 121 11.37 -18.16 11.38
C GLN A 121 9.95 -18.59 10.95
N GLU A 122 8.98 -17.66 10.98
CA GLU A 122 7.61 -17.93 10.51
C GLU A 122 7.57 -18.32 9.03
N ARG A 123 8.41 -17.67 8.19
CA ARG A 123 8.52 -18.04 6.76
C ARG A 123 9.11 -19.42 6.57
N ALA A 124 10.19 -19.74 7.31
CA ALA A 124 10.80 -21.05 7.25
C ALA A 124 9.81 -22.16 7.69
N ALA A 125 9.03 -21.91 8.73
CA ALA A 125 7.99 -22.84 9.20
C ALA A 125 6.87 -23.07 8.16
N LYS A 126 6.62 -22.11 7.27
CA LYS A 126 5.66 -22.22 6.15
C LYS A 126 6.21 -22.96 4.92
N GLY A 127 7.44 -23.46 4.98
CA GLY A 127 8.08 -24.18 3.87
C GLY A 127 8.51 -23.27 2.71
N HIS A 128 8.67 -21.99 2.94
CA HIS A 128 9.19 -21.06 1.93
C HIS A 128 10.64 -21.37 1.64
N ALA A 129 10.95 -21.66 0.37
CA ALA A 129 12.29 -22.00 -0.10
C ALA A 129 13.10 -20.77 -0.54
N SER A 130 12.44 -19.73 -1.01
CA SER A 130 13.07 -18.48 -1.45
C SER A 130 12.90 -17.36 -0.42
N ALA A 131 13.91 -16.51 -0.29
CA ALA A 131 13.81 -15.27 0.49
C ALA A 131 12.65 -14.38 0.00
N LEU A 132 12.26 -14.50 -1.26
CA LEU A 132 11.21 -13.72 -1.92
C LEU A 132 9.80 -14.29 -1.73
N ASP A 133 9.66 -15.52 -1.25
CA ASP A 133 8.36 -16.17 -1.07
C ASP A 133 7.45 -15.38 -0.12
N GLY A 134 6.15 -15.34 -0.44
CA GLY A 134 5.13 -14.65 0.36
C GLY A 134 5.14 -13.12 0.23
N VAL A 135 5.79 -12.56 -0.78
CA VAL A 135 5.53 -11.17 -1.21
C VAL A 135 4.29 -11.17 -2.11
N ALA A 136 3.22 -10.54 -1.65
CA ALA A 136 1.97 -10.51 -2.39
C ALA A 136 2.16 -9.89 -3.80
N LEU A 137 1.57 -10.56 -4.80
CA LEU A 137 1.67 -10.11 -6.21
C LEU A 137 0.85 -8.86 -6.48
N GLY A 138 -0.27 -8.68 -5.77
CA GLY A 138 -1.20 -7.56 -5.94
C GLY A 138 -0.80 -6.26 -5.23
N LEU A 139 0.41 -6.18 -4.65
CA LEU A 139 0.91 -4.92 -4.09
C LEU A 139 1.16 -3.89 -5.20
N PRO A 140 1.05 -2.57 -4.90
CA PRO A 140 1.54 -1.53 -5.80
C PRO A 140 2.96 -1.81 -6.24
N ALA A 141 3.29 -1.50 -7.50
CA ALA A 141 4.52 -1.97 -8.12
C ALA A 141 5.78 -1.51 -7.37
N LEU A 142 5.84 -0.23 -6.97
CA LEU A 142 7.00 0.30 -6.23
C LEU A 142 7.10 -0.30 -4.82
N THR A 143 5.96 -0.46 -4.12
CA THR A 143 5.91 -1.13 -2.82
C THR A 143 6.39 -2.59 -2.93
N ARG A 144 6.00 -3.30 -3.98
CA ARG A 144 6.42 -4.68 -4.22
C ARG A 144 7.91 -4.75 -4.53
N ALA A 145 8.42 -3.88 -5.40
CA ALA A 145 9.84 -3.77 -5.74
C ALA A 145 10.69 -3.51 -4.49
N GLU A 146 10.31 -2.53 -3.67
CA GLU A 146 11.00 -2.23 -2.41
C GLU A 146 11.01 -3.43 -1.45
N LYS A 147 9.88 -4.13 -1.30
CA LYS A 147 9.82 -5.33 -0.44
C LYS A 147 10.71 -6.46 -0.93
N ILE A 148 10.79 -6.69 -2.24
CA ILE A 148 11.69 -7.67 -2.85
C ILE A 148 13.15 -7.30 -2.57
N GLN A 149 13.52 -6.06 -2.81
CA GLN A 149 14.88 -5.54 -2.57
C GLN A 149 15.26 -5.64 -1.08
N LYS A 150 14.38 -5.24 -0.17
CA LYS A 150 14.60 -5.41 1.29
C LYS A 150 14.82 -6.86 1.68
N ARG A 151 14.16 -7.81 1.02
CA ARG A 151 14.36 -9.23 1.30
C ARG A 151 15.67 -9.77 0.74
N ALA A 152 16.05 -9.37 -0.47
CA ALA A 152 17.35 -9.69 -1.06
C ALA A 152 18.50 -9.14 -0.21
N ALA A 153 18.38 -7.90 0.25
CA ALA A 153 19.37 -7.26 1.12
C ALA A 153 19.63 -8.04 2.41
N ARG A 154 18.61 -8.62 3.04
CA ARG A 154 18.75 -9.41 4.28
C ARG A 154 19.59 -10.67 4.14
N ILE A 155 19.68 -11.23 2.95
CA ILE A 155 20.53 -12.40 2.68
C ILE A 155 21.90 -12.00 2.09
N GLY A 156 22.25 -10.71 2.14
CA GLY A 156 23.52 -10.19 1.66
C GLY A 156 23.55 -9.80 0.16
N PHE A 157 22.41 -9.88 -0.53
CA PHE A 157 22.32 -9.43 -1.92
C PHE A 157 21.91 -7.95 -1.98
N ASP A 158 22.87 -7.08 -1.70
CA ASP A 158 22.70 -5.62 -1.67
C ASP A 158 24.01 -4.89 -1.94
N TRP A 159 23.91 -3.65 -2.40
CA TRP A 159 25.06 -2.76 -2.48
C TRP A 159 25.41 -2.20 -1.09
N PRO A 160 26.70 -1.87 -0.85
CA PRO A 160 27.12 -1.34 0.43
C PRO A 160 26.58 0.05 0.74
N ASP A 161 26.23 0.82 -0.30
CA ASP A 161 25.71 2.18 -0.19
C ASP A 161 24.87 2.57 -1.43
N ALA A 162 24.37 3.81 -1.47
CA ALA A 162 23.53 4.32 -2.54
C ALA A 162 24.25 4.54 -3.88
N SER A 163 25.58 4.42 -3.95
CA SER A 163 26.33 4.64 -5.19
C SER A 163 26.05 3.55 -6.24
N GLY A 164 25.86 2.31 -5.80
CA GLY A 164 25.49 1.21 -6.69
C GLY A 164 24.13 1.41 -7.37
N PRO A 165 23.05 1.61 -6.62
CA PRO A 165 21.75 1.94 -7.22
C PRO A 165 21.79 3.20 -8.08
N ARG A 166 22.59 4.22 -7.70
CA ARG A 166 22.75 5.44 -8.51
C ARG A 166 23.39 5.16 -9.87
N ALA A 167 24.43 4.33 -9.89
CA ALA A 167 25.09 3.92 -11.15
C ALA A 167 24.13 3.12 -12.04
N LYS A 168 23.30 2.24 -11.46
CA LYS A 168 22.28 1.50 -12.21
C LYS A 168 21.21 2.41 -12.81
N ILE A 169 20.81 3.51 -12.17
CA ILE A 169 19.90 4.48 -12.77
C ILE A 169 20.49 5.06 -14.06
N ASP A 170 21.78 5.42 -14.07
CA ASP A 170 22.44 5.98 -15.25
C ASP A 170 22.57 4.92 -16.38
N GLU A 171 22.85 3.67 -16.01
CA GLU A 171 22.93 2.53 -16.93
C GLU A 171 21.58 2.26 -17.60
N GLU A 172 20.51 2.02 -16.81
CA GLU A 172 19.17 1.71 -17.32
C GLU A 172 18.59 2.87 -18.16
N LEU A 173 18.89 4.12 -17.79
CA LEU A 173 18.48 5.27 -18.60
C LEU A 173 19.15 5.24 -19.98
N ALA A 174 20.46 4.96 -20.02
CA ALA A 174 21.19 4.87 -21.29
C ALA A 174 20.71 3.69 -22.16
N GLU A 175 20.37 2.55 -21.54
CA GLU A 175 19.83 1.39 -22.23
C GLU A 175 18.42 1.66 -22.79
N ALA A 176 17.55 2.33 -22.03
CA ALA A 176 16.25 2.78 -22.50
C ALA A 176 16.33 3.76 -23.69
N GLU A 177 17.34 4.65 -23.68
CA GLU A 177 17.61 5.59 -24.80
C GLU A 177 18.14 4.87 -26.04
N ALA A 178 18.93 3.82 -25.85
CA ALA A 178 19.53 3.04 -26.93
C ALA A 178 18.63 1.93 -27.49
N ALA A 179 17.52 1.61 -26.84
CA ALA A 179 16.61 0.54 -27.21
C ALA A 179 16.02 0.73 -28.63
N ASP A 180 16.17 -0.29 -29.45
CA ASP A 180 15.74 -0.27 -30.87
C ASP A 180 14.24 -0.55 -31.02
N THR A 181 13.64 -1.29 -30.08
CA THR A 181 12.23 -1.68 -30.15
C THR A 181 11.41 -1.13 -28.97
N PRO A 182 10.08 -0.96 -29.14
CA PRO A 182 9.20 -0.57 -28.03
C PRO A 182 9.23 -1.54 -26.85
N ASP A 183 9.37 -2.85 -27.10
CA ASP A 183 9.38 -3.87 -26.07
C ASP A 183 10.68 -3.81 -25.23
N GLU A 184 11.83 -3.66 -25.89
CA GLU A 184 13.11 -3.43 -25.22
C GLU A 184 13.04 -2.15 -24.38
N ARG A 185 12.60 -1.05 -24.97
CA ARG A 185 12.46 0.23 -24.22
C ARG A 185 11.53 0.10 -23.01
N ALA A 186 10.45 -0.67 -23.11
CA ALA A 186 9.55 -0.92 -21.99
C ALA A 186 10.24 -1.74 -20.88
N ALA A 187 11.09 -2.69 -21.23
CA ALA A 187 11.86 -3.47 -20.27
C ALA A 187 12.85 -2.55 -19.51
N GLU A 188 13.66 -1.78 -20.23
CA GLU A 188 14.65 -0.88 -19.63
C GLU A 188 14.01 0.22 -18.75
N ILE A 189 12.85 0.75 -19.15
CA ILE A 189 12.09 1.67 -18.29
C ILE A 189 11.63 0.95 -17.00
N GLY A 190 11.25 -0.31 -17.08
CA GLY A 190 10.92 -1.13 -15.91
C GLY A 190 12.12 -1.29 -14.97
N ASP A 191 13.30 -1.58 -15.52
CA ASP A 191 14.55 -1.74 -14.77
C ASP A 191 15.02 -0.40 -14.18
N LEU A 192 14.86 0.70 -14.90
CA LEU A 192 15.08 2.06 -14.37
C LEU A 192 14.19 2.36 -13.16
N LEU A 193 12.89 2.07 -13.22
CA LEU A 193 11.96 2.25 -12.10
C LEU A 193 12.36 1.38 -10.90
N PHE A 194 12.83 0.16 -11.15
CA PHE A 194 13.33 -0.73 -10.12
C PHE A 194 14.64 -0.21 -9.48
N ALA A 195 15.56 0.34 -10.27
CA ALA A 195 16.79 0.98 -9.80
C ALA A 195 16.49 2.25 -8.97
N VAL A 196 15.55 3.10 -9.41
CA VAL A 196 15.08 4.27 -8.66
C VAL A 196 14.46 3.87 -7.32
N THR A 197 13.66 2.80 -7.29
CA THR A 197 13.10 2.24 -6.05
C THR A 197 14.21 1.81 -5.09
N ASN A 198 15.27 1.18 -5.59
CA ASN A 198 16.40 0.76 -4.76
C ASN A 198 17.20 1.96 -4.22
N TYR A 199 17.38 2.99 -5.04
CA TYR A 199 18.00 4.24 -4.61
C TYR A 199 17.19 4.92 -3.49
N ALA A 200 15.88 5.00 -3.63
CA ALA A 200 14.99 5.50 -2.58
C ALA A 200 15.13 4.70 -1.28
N ARG A 201 15.15 3.36 -1.38
CA ARG A 201 15.35 2.47 -0.22
C ARG A 201 16.65 2.73 0.53
N HIS A 202 17.76 2.95 -0.17
CA HIS A 202 19.05 3.29 0.45
C HIS A 202 19.02 4.64 1.17
N HIS A 203 18.16 5.55 0.75
CA HIS A 203 17.89 6.83 1.42
C HIS A 203 16.77 6.76 2.46
N GLN A 204 16.24 5.55 2.77
CA GLN A 204 15.14 5.35 3.71
C GLN A 204 13.86 6.09 3.32
N VAL A 205 13.66 6.31 2.03
CA VAL A 205 12.47 6.93 1.44
C VAL A 205 11.55 5.82 0.93
N ASP A 206 10.28 5.85 1.32
CA ASP A 206 9.25 5.00 0.72
C ASP A 206 8.95 5.49 -0.70
N PRO A 207 9.23 4.69 -1.75
CA PRO A 207 9.11 5.14 -3.14
C PRO A 207 7.65 5.32 -3.58
N GLU A 208 6.72 4.55 -3.05
CA GLU A 208 5.29 4.64 -3.35
C GLU A 208 4.72 5.94 -2.78
N GLN A 209 4.98 6.22 -1.50
CA GLN A 209 4.55 7.46 -0.86
C GLN A 209 5.21 8.69 -1.48
N ALA A 210 6.50 8.61 -1.83
CA ALA A 210 7.19 9.71 -2.49
C ALA A 210 6.56 10.07 -3.84
N LEU A 211 6.19 9.06 -4.63
CA LEU A 211 5.51 9.27 -5.92
C LEU A 211 4.09 9.80 -5.73
N ARG A 212 3.32 9.27 -4.78
CA ARG A 212 1.98 9.80 -4.42
C ARG A 212 2.05 11.27 -4.05
N ALA A 213 2.94 11.63 -3.13
CA ALA A 213 3.12 13.02 -2.72
C ALA A 213 3.57 13.92 -3.87
N ALA A 214 4.40 13.43 -4.81
CA ALA A 214 4.78 14.17 -6.00
C ALA A 214 3.59 14.39 -6.94
N THR A 215 2.76 13.37 -7.12
CA THR A 215 1.52 13.43 -7.93
C THR A 215 0.53 14.44 -7.33
N ALA A 216 0.28 14.37 -6.03
CA ALA A 216 -0.60 15.32 -5.35
C ALA A 216 -0.11 16.78 -5.49
N ARG A 217 1.21 17.01 -5.34
CA ARG A 217 1.79 18.34 -5.57
C ARG A 217 1.64 18.80 -7.04
N PHE A 218 1.75 17.88 -7.99
CA PHE A 218 1.50 18.20 -9.39
C PHE A 218 0.04 18.62 -9.61
N GLU A 219 -0.92 17.85 -9.08
CA GLU A 219 -2.35 18.17 -9.20
C GLU A 219 -2.70 19.53 -8.59
N GLN A 220 -2.20 19.83 -7.39
CA GLN A 220 -2.44 21.11 -6.74
C GLN A 220 -1.92 22.28 -7.61
N ARG A 221 -0.70 22.16 -8.13
CA ARG A 221 -0.10 23.17 -9.00
C ARG A 221 -0.85 23.30 -10.32
N PHE A 222 -1.25 22.19 -10.90
CA PHE A 222 -1.97 22.17 -12.16
C PHE A 222 -3.35 22.84 -12.04
N ARG A 223 -4.07 22.60 -10.94
CA ARG A 223 -5.33 23.28 -10.64
C ARG A 223 -5.15 24.82 -10.53
N LEU A 224 -4.06 25.28 -9.96
CA LEU A 224 -3.74 26.72 -9.93
C LEU A 224 -3.41 27.26 -11.32
N VAL A 225 -2.73 26.49 -12.16
CA VAL A 225 -2.50 26.85 -13.58
C VAL A 225 -3.82 26.99 -14.31
N GLU A 226 -4.74 26.03 -14.17
CA GLU A 226 -6.08 26.10 -14.77
C GLU A 226 -6.88 27.33 -14.31
N GLN A 227 -6.83 27.65 -13.01
CA GLN A 227 -7.51 28.80 -12.42
C GLN A 227 -6.90 30.14 -12.87
N SER A 228 -5.59 30.18 -13.14
CA SER A 228 -4.84 31.39 -13.50
C SER A 228 -4.79 31.64 -15.00
N ALA A 229 -5.23 30.69 -15.82
CA ALA A 229 -5.26 30.81 -17.26
C ALA A 229 -6.36 31.79 -17.70
N ASP A 230 -6.02 32.68 -18.63
CA ASP A 230 -6.96 33.64 -19.22
C ASP A 230 -7.76 33.08 -20.39
N ARG A 231 -7.39 31.91 -20.87
CA ARG A 231 -8.03 31.15 -21.95
C ARG A 231 -7.78 29.65 -21.77
N PRO A 232 -8.49 28.78 -22.51
CA PRO A 232 -8.27 27.35 -22.42
C PRO A 232 -6.80 26.97 -22.64
N LEU A 233 -6.22 26.11 -21.78
CA LEU A 233 -4.81 25.71 -21.83
C LEU A 233 -4.40 25.13 -23.19
N LYS A 234 -5.31 24.42 -23.87
CA LYS A 234 -5.08 23.87 -25.22
C LYS A 234 -4.80 24.96 -26.30
N ASP A 235 -5.16 26.20 -26.01
CA ASP A 235 -5.00 27.35 -26.89
C ASP A 235 -3.81 28.24 -26.47
N MET A 236 -2.99 27.75 -25.49
CA MET A 236 -1.79 28.43 -25.00
C MET A 236 -0.53 27.75 -25.52
N GLU A 237 0.52 28.56 -25.72
CA GLU A 237 1.85 28.04 -26.01
C GLU A 237 2.50 27.47 -24.74
N ILE A 238 3.47 26.55 -24.92
CA ILE A 238 4.10 25.84 -23.80
C ILE A 238 4.83 26.81 -22.85
N GLU A 239 5.41 27.87 -23.38
CA GLU A 239 6.11 28.89 -22.61
C GLU A 239 5.17 29.69 -21.70
N GLU A 240 3.94 29.93 -22.15
CA GLU A 240 2.90 30.59 -21.36
C GLU A 240 2.43 29.67 -20.21
N MET A 241 2.20 28.39 -20.51
CA MET A 241 1.85 27.38 -19.50
C MET A 241 2.97 27.20 -18.46
N GLU A 242 4.24 27.18 -18.90
CA GLU A 242 5.38 27.11 -17.99
C GLU A 242 5.46 28.35 -17.07
N ALA A 243 5.17 29.55 -17.57
CA ALA A 243 5.11 30.75 -16.75
C ALA A 243 4.00 30.69 -15.68
N LEU A 244 2.84 30.10 -16.00
CA LEU A 244 1.78 29.82 -15.04
C LEU A 244 2.23 28.79 -14.01
N TRP A 245 2.88 27.74 -14.45
CA TRP A 245 3.41 26.68 -13.59
C TRP A 245 4.44 27.19 -12.57
N GLN A 246 5.38 28.06 -13.00
CA GLN A 246 6.36 28.64 -12.07
C GLN A 246 5.70 29.57 -11.05
N ARG A 247 4.63 30.30 -11.43
CA ARG A 247 3.82 31.10 -10.48
C ARG A 247 3.13 30.21 -9.46
N ALA A 248 2.46 29.13 -9.91
CA ALA A 248 1.80 28.17 -9.02
C ALA A 248 2.79 27.51 -8.03
N LYS A 249 4.01 27.21 -8.50
CA LYS A 249 5.08 26.71 -7.61
C LYS A 249 5.49 27.72 -6.55
N ALA A 250 5.61 29.00 -6.90
CA ALA A 250 6.00 30.05 -5.96
C ALA A 250 4.90 30.32 -4.94
N GLU A 251 3.64 30.29 -5.36
CA GLU A 251 2.48 30.48 -4.49
C GLU A 251 2.40 29.41 -3.42
N LEU A 252 2.48 28.14 -3.80
CA LEU A 252 2.45 26.98 -2.86
C LEU A 252 3.72 26.81 -2.03
N ALA A 253 4.82 27.46 -2.38
CA ALA A 253 6.05 27.43 -1.57
C ALA A 253 6.10 28.56 -0.53
N GLY A 254 5.19 29.53 -0.61
CA GLY A 254 5.11 30.67 0.31
C GLY A 254 4.12 30.47 1.47
N GLU A 255 3.41 29.32 1.49
CA GLU A 255 2.59 28.87 2.60
C GLU A 255 3.41 27.98 3.57
#